data_bea6f837d7f498f896a1f9e27313deea
#
_entry.id   bea6f837d7f498f896a1f9e27313deea
#
_cell.length_a   1.000
_cell.length_b   1.000
_cell.length_c   1.000
_cell.angle_alpha   90.00
_cell.angle_beta   90.00
_cell.angle_gamma   90.00
#
_symmetry.space_group_name_H-M   'P 1'
#
loop_
_entity.id
_entity.type
_entity.pdbx_description
1 polymer ?
#
loop_
_entity_poly.entity_id
_entity_poly.type
_entity_poly.pdbx_seq_one_letter_code
_entity_poly.pdbx_strand_id
1 'polypeptide(L)'
;LGSALNMSTFGLTFYETKPKGEERFTDHLLGLSFINSDLINNSGSTSTNGERSGEQIYGSFSLRDTLSKNNLNFTPKIKIDYGVTHFAEYTETGAVGLNLKFKDQYIGNFITSVGANIDKKFDFKNKSFLPYFDFIYSADMSPSTKQKFSYASSGDKYTLDNINNETHSIHTSIGFDLITD
;
A
#
# COMPACT_ATOMS: atom_id res chain seq x y z
N LEU A 1 18.04 22.61 11.23
CA LEU A 1 17.06 21.61 11.73
C LEU A 1 16.16 21.24 10.58
N GLY A 2 16.03 19.93 10.29
CA GLY A 2 15.11 19.43 9.22
C GLY A 2 13.71 19.27 9.73
N SER A 3 12.72 19.21 8.82
CA SER A 3 11.35 18.78 9.13
C SER A 3 11.34 17.29 9.45
N ALA A 4 10.43 16.84 10.32
CA ALA A 4 10.27 15.44 10.71
C ALA A 4 8.79 15.03 10.72
N LEU A 5 8.55 13.77 10.38
CA LEU A 5 7.26 13.11 10.49
C LEU A 5 7.48 11.80 11.25
N ASN A 6 6.87 11.67 12.43
CA ASN A 6 6.79 10.43 13.16
C ASN A 6 5.39 9.85 13.00
N MET A 7 5.30 8.58 12.64
CA MET A 7 4.02 7.92 12.44
C MET A 7 3.98 6.60 13.22
N SER A 8 2.88 6.39 13.93
CA SER A 8 2.56 5.11 14.57
C SER A 8 1.23 4.59 14.02
N THR A 9 1.17 3.28 13.78
CA THR A 9 -0.03 2.63 13.26
C THR A 9 -0.32 1.39 14.08
N PHE A 10 -1.57 1.26 14.50
CA PHE A 10 -2.12 0.03 15.08
C PHE A 10 -3.21 -0.50 14.17
N GLY A 11 -3.14 -1.77 13.80
CA GLY A 11 -4.12 -2.36 12.87
C GLY A 11 -4.41 -3.82 13.18
N LEU A 12 -5.58 -4.26 12.71
CA LEU A 12 -6.02 -5.63 12.72
C LEU A 12 -6.32 -6.07 11.28
N THR A 13 -5.74 -7.20 10.89
CA THR A 13 -5.92 -7.75 9.54
C THR A 13 -6.40 -9.19 9.63
N PHE A 14 -7.46 -9.49 8.90
CA PHE A 14 -7.97 -10.83 8.67
C PHE A 14 -7.60 -11.26 7.26
N TYR A 15 -7.13 -12.47 7.12
CA TYR A 15 -6.91 -13.04 5.80
C TYR A 15 -7.43 -14.49 5.75
N GLU A 16 -7.83 -14.90 4.56
CA GLU A 16 -8.32 -16.25 4.30
C GLU A 16 -7.87 -16.69 2.91
N THR A 17 -7.39 -17.93 2.80
CA THR A 17 -7.14 -18.61 1.52
C THR A 17 -8.14 -19.75 1.37
N LYS A 18 -8.92 -19.74 0.31
CA LYS A 18 -9.89 -20.80 -0.02
C LYS A 18 -9.45 -21.58 -1.25
N PRO A 19 -9.28 -22.90 -1.15
CA PRO A 19 -9.13 -23.74 -2.34
C PRO A 19 -10.46 -23.79 -3.13
N LYS A 20 -10.36 -23.77 -4.44
CA LYS A 20 -11.46 -23.92 -5.40
C LYS A 20 -11.17 -25.10 -6.34
N GLY A 21 -10.98 -26.30 -5.78
CA GLY A 21 -10.48 -27.48 -6.47
C GLY A 21 -9.02 -27.75 -6.07
N GLU A 22 -8.30 -28.51 -6.90
CA GLU A 22 -6.94 -28.98 -6.56
C GLU A 22 -5.87 -27.91 -6.78
N GLU A 23 -6.05 -27.03 -7.78
CA GLU A 23 -5.00 -26.13 -8.27
C GLU A 23 -5.39 -24.66 -8.23
N ARG A 24 -6.66 -24.34 -7.93
CA ARG A 24 -7.18 -22.97 -7.88
C ARG A 24 -7.38 -22.48 -6.45
N PHE A 25 -7.00 -21.23 -6.18
CA PHE A 25 -7.13 -20.60 -4.87
C PHE A 25 -7.67 -19.19 -4.98
N THR A 26 -8.48 -18.79 -4.01
CA THR A 26 -8.85 -17.39 -3.79
C THR A 26 -8.30 -16.93 -2.46
N ASP A 27 -7.67 -15.77 -2.45
CA ASP A 27 -7.19 -15.14 -1.23
C ASP A 27 -8.03 -13.88 -0.94
N HIS A 28 -8.40 -13.72 0.30
CA HIS A 28 -9.18 -12.59 0.80
C HIS A 28 -8.43 -11.96 1.95
N LEU A 29 -8.37 -10.64 1.97
CA LEU A 29 -7.79 -9.87 3.04
C LEU A 29 -8.72 -8.69 3.37
N LEU A 30 -8.93 -8.44 4.66
CA LEU A 30 -9.63 -7.26 5.16
C LEU A 30 -8.89 -6.73 6.38
N GLY A 31 -8.64 -5.44 6.43
CA GLY A 31 -7.93 -4.80 7.53
C GLY A 31 -8.53 -3.47 7.92
N LEU A 32 -8.34 -3.15 9.19
CA LEU A 32 -8.65 -1.86 9.81
C LEU A 32 -7.40 -1.37 10.52
N SER A 33 -7.09 -0.08 10.41
CA SER A 33 -5.98 0.50 11.14
C SER A 33 -6.28 1.92 11.63
N PHE A 34 -5.62 2.28 12.74
CA PHE A 34 -5.62 3.61 13.34
C PHE A 34 -4.21 4.16 13.21
N ILE A 35 -4.11 5.40 12.77
CA ILE A 35 -2.87 6.08 12.43
C ILE A 35 -2.77 7.32 13.34
N ASN A 36 -1.61 7.50 13.97
CA ASN A 36 -1.28 8.74 14.67
C ASN A 36 0.05 9.26 14.11
N SER A 37 0.11 10.54 13.82
CA SER A 37 1.30 11.19 13.28
C SER A 37 1.59 12.51 13.96
N ASP A 38 2.87 12.70 14.31
CA ASP A 38 3.43 13.93 14.82
C ASP A 38 4.28 14.56 13.72
N LEU A 39 3.95 15.79 13.37
CA LEU A 39 4.62 16.55 12.33
C LEU A 39 5.40 17.70 12.96
N ILE A 40 6.67 17.85 12.57
CA ILE A 40 7.50 19.00 12.90
C ILE A 40 7.94 19.60 11.57
N ASN A 41 7.56 20.83 11.30
CA ASN A 41 7.96 21.55 10.10
C ASN A 41 8.85 22.73 10.47
N ASN A 42 10.10 22.70 10.01
CA ASN A 42 11.09 23.73 10.24
C ASN A 42 11.34 24.52 8.93
N SER A 43 11.06 25.80 8.97
CA SER A 43 11.28 26.72 7.86
C SER A 43 12.06 27.95 8.35
N GLY A 44 13.36 28.00 8.02
CA GLY A 44 14.24 29.07 8.51
C GLY A 44 14.34 29.06 10.04
N SER A 45 13.97 30.17 10.68
CA SER A 45 13.94 30.33 12.15
C SER A 45 12.61 29.92 12.79
N THR A 46 11.64 29.46 11.99
CA THR A 46 10.30 29.14 12.45
C THR A 46 10.10 27.62 12.49
N SER A 47 9.49 27.15 13.58
CA SER A 47 9.12 25.74 13.74
C SER A 47 7.64 25.66 14.06
N THR A 48 6.92 24.78 13.32
CA THR A 48 5.53 24.42 13.61
C THR A 48 5.42 22.96 13.97
N ASN A 49 4.49 22.63 14.85
CA ASN A 49 4.17 21.28 15.27
C ASN A 49 2.71 20.99 14.95
N GLY A 50 2.40 19.77 14.54
CA GLY A 50 1.04 19.31 14.28
C GLY A 50 0.88 17.84 14.67
N GLU A 51 -0.30 17.50 15.19
CA GLU A 51 -0.69 16.13 15.48
C GLU A 51 -1.88 15.78 14.61
N ARG A 52 -1.84 14.65 13.93
CA ARG A 52 -2.90 14.20 13.04
C ARG A 52 -3.22 12.74 13.26
N SER A 53 -4.49 12.46 13.54
CA SER A 53 -5.01 11.09 13.59
C SER A 53 -5.65 10.70 12.26
N GLY A 54 -5.72 9.39 12.04
CA GLY A 54 -6.40 8.82 10.87
C GLY A 54 -6.87 7.40 11.13
N GLU A 55 -7.75 6.96 10.28
CA GLU A 55 -8.31 5.63 10.28
C GLU A 55 -8.34 5.09 8.85
N GLN A 56 -8.11 3.81 8.69
CA GLN A 56 -8.06 3.16 7.39
C GLN A 56 -8.84 1.85 7.42
N ILE A 57 -9.63 1.64 6.38
CA ILE A 57 -10.15 0.34 5.99
C ILE A 57 -9.52 -0.06 4.65
N TYR A 58 -9.03 -1.29 4.57
CA TYR A 58 -8.41 -1.79 3.36
C TYR A 58 -8.68 -3.26 3.17
N GLY A 59 -8.56 -3.72 1.93
CA GLY A 59 -8.71 -5.12 1.63
C GLY A 59 -8.08 -5.49 0.31
N SER A 60 -7.95 -6.80 0.09
CA SER A 60 -7.57 -7.34 -1.20
C SER A 60 -8.32 -8.64 -1.50
N PHE A 61 -8.47 -8.89 -2.77
CA PHE A 61 -8.95 -10.13 -3.32
C PHE A 61 -7.98 -10.61 -4.40
N SER A 62 -7.60 -11.88 -4.37
CA SER A 62 -6.84 -12.47 -5.45
C SER A 62 -7.39 -13.83 -5.87
N LEU A 63 -7.19 -14.14 -7.13
CA LEU A 63 -7.45 -15.44 -7.75
C LEU A 63 -6.16 -15.91 -8.41
N ARG A 64 -5.76 -17.14 -8.10
CA ARG A 64 -4.63 -17.82 -8.75
C ARG A 64 -5.02 -19.24 -9.11
N ASP A 65 -4.46 -19.71 -10.22
CA ASP A 65 -4.70 -21.05 -10.73
C ASP A 65 -3.35 -21.66 -11.14
N THR A 66 -3.00 -22.85 -10.68
CA THR A 66 -1.72 -23.47 -10.99
C THR A 66 -1.89 -24.53 -12.06
N LEU A 67 -1.24 -24.35 -13.19
CA LEU A 67 -1.21 -25.28 -14.30
C LEU A 67 0.11 -26.05 -14.29
N SER A 68 0.06 -27.34 -13.95
CA SER A 68 1.27 -28.17 -13.77
C SER A 68 1.44 -29.13 -14.94
N LYS A 69 2.65 -29.16 -15.53
CA LYS A 69 3.03 -30.13 -16.56
C LYS A 69 4.54 -30.44 -16.50
N ASN A 70 4.91 -31.71 -16.36
CA ASN A 70 6.32 -32.14 -16.36
C ASN A 70 7.19 -31.38 -15.34
N ASN A 71 6.72 -31.23 -14.11
CA ASN A 71 7.37 -30.48 -13.02
C ASN A 71 7.54 -28.96 -13.30
N LEU A 72 6.94 -28.45 -14.37
CA LEU A 72 6.81 -27.02 -14.64
C LEU A 72 5.45 -26.56 -14.18
N ASN A 73 5.41 -25.55 -13.31
CA ASN A 73 4.21 -24.90 -12.85
C ASN A 73 4.11 -23.51 -13.49
N PHE A 74 2.92 -23.18 -13.98
CA PHE A 74 2.56 -21.85 -14.43
C PHE A 74 1.35 -21.40 -13.61
N THR A 75 1.53 -20.36 -12.79
CA THR A 75 0.51 -19.87 -11.87
C THR A 75 0.10 -18.44 -12.23
N PRO A 76 -0.86 -18.26 -13.16
CA PRO A 76 -1.46 -16.96 -13.41
C PRO A 76 -2.20 -16.48 -12.18
N LYS A 77 -2.20 -15.15 -11.96
CA LYS A 77 -2.92 -14.51 -10.86
C LYS A 77 -3.51 -13.17 -11.27
N ILE A 78 -4.66 -12.87 -10.68
CA ILE A 78 -5.30 -11.55 -10.73
C ILE A 78 -5.47 -11.11 -9.28
N LYS A 79 -5.20 -9.84 -8.98
CA LYS A 79 -5.38 -9.25 -7.66
C LYS A 79 -6.05 -7.89 -7.77
N ILE A 80 -6.91 -7.58 -6.82
CA ILE A 80 -7.51 -6.27 -6.61
C ILE A 80 -7.19 -5.85 -5.18
N ASP A 81 -6.58 -4.69 -5.01
CA ASP A 81 -6.36 -4.03 -3.74
C ASP A 81 -7.23 -2.78 -3.67
N TYR A 82 -7.88 -2.55 -2.55
CA TYR A 82 -8.72 -1.39 -2.31
C TYR A 82 -8.58 -0.90 -0.88
N GLY A 83 -8.78 0.39 -0.68
CA GLY A 83 -8.75 0.98 0.65
C GLY A 83 -9.24 2.42 0.65
N VAL A 84 -9.61 2.87 1.84
CA VAL A 84 -9.91 4.27 2.13
C VAL A 84 -9.26 4.63 3.44
N THR A 85 -8.50 5.72 3.42
CA THR A 85 -7.91 6.33 4.61
C THR A 85 -8.57 7.68 4.83
N HIS A 86 -9.09 7.89 6.02
CA HIS A 86 -9.54 9.19 6.50
C HIS A 86 -8.50 9.77 7.45
N PHE A 87 -8.09 10.99 7.24
CA PHE A 87 -7.29 11.77 8.17
C PHE A 87 -8.11 12.92 8.73
N ALA A 88 -8.13 13.06 10.04
CA ALA A 88 -8.80 14.15 10.73
C ALA A 88 -8.19 15.52 10.41
N GLU A 89 -8.97 16.59 10.61
CA GLU A 89 -8.45 17.95 10.56
C GLU A 89 -7.47 18.19 11.73
N TYR A 90 -6.48 19.03 11.50
CA TYR A 90 -5.57 19.47 12.56
C TYR A 90 -5.11 20.91 12.32
N THR A 91 -4.60 21.54 13.37
CA THR A 91 -4.03 22.89 13.31
C THR A 91 -2.61 22.85 13.86
N GLU A 92 -1.68 23.40 13.10
CA GLU A 92 -0.32 23.60 13.54
C GLU A 92 -0.23 24.60 14.71
N THR A 93 0.77 24.43 15.53
CA THR A 93 1.14 25.30 16.64
C THR A 93 2.62 25.68 16.57
N GLY A 94 3.04 26.74 17.25
CA GLY A 94 4.47 27.12 17.39
C GLY A 94 4.86 28.39 16.62
N ALA A 95 4.15 28.75 15.55
CA ALA A 95 4.47 29.95 14.75
C ALA A 95 3.30 30.94 14.73
N VAL A 96 3.39 32.01 15.51
CA VAL A 96 2.34 33.03 15.56
C VAL A 96 2.10 33.63 14.18
N GLY A 97 0.85 33.56 13.70
CA GLY A 97 0.41 34.10 12.39
C GLY A 97 0.73 33.22 11.18
N LEU A 98 1.56 32.18 11.31
CA LEU A 98 1.99 31.29 10.22
C LEU A 98 1.47 29.86 10.36
N ASN A 99 0.81 29.53 11.46
CA ASN A 99 0.23 28.21 11.67
C ASN A 99 -0.83 27.92 10.61
N LEU A 100 -0.80 26.72 10.04
CA LEU A 100 -1.78 26.23 9.07
C LEU A 100 -2.82 25.37 9.78
N LYS A 101 -4.05 25.48 9.29
CA LYS A 101 -5.16 24.58 9.61
C LYS A 101 -5.46 23.70 8.42
N PHE A 102 -5.27 22.41 8.56
CA PHE A 102 -5.55 21.40 7.54
C PHE A 102 -6.93 20.80 7.81
N LYS A 103 -7.73 20.72 6.76
CA LYS A 103 -9.02 20.06 6.82
C LYS A 103 -8.86 18.54 6.76
N ASP A 104 -9.91 17.84 7.17
CA ASP A 104 -10.05 16.41 6.95
C ASP A 104 -9.76 16.02 5.49
N GLN A 105 -9.25 14.83 5.30
CA GLN A 105 -8.87 14.32 3.99
C GLN A 105 -9.23 12.85 3.86
N TYR A 106 -9.80 12.50 2.72
CA TYR A 106 -10.01 11.12 2.32
C TYR A 106 -9.06 10.74 1.20
N ILE A 107 -8.36 9.62 1.36
CA ILE A 107 -7.45 9.05 0.36
C ILE A 107 -8.00 7.69 -0.02
N GLY A 108 -8.46 7.57 -1.27
CA GLY A 108 -8.88 6.30 -1.85
C GLY A 108 -7.68 5.59 -2.47
N ASN A 109 -7.70 4.25 -2.41
CA ASN A 109 -6.74 3.37 -3.06
C ASN A 109 -7.50 2.28 -3.83
N PHE A 110 -7.19 2.12 -5.12
CA PHE A 110 -7.75 1.06 -5.95
C PHE A 110 -6.73 0.61 -7.01
N ILE A 111 -6.14 -0.57 -6.79
CA ILE A 111 -5.10 -1.12 -7.65
C ILE A 111 -5.55 -2.47 -8.18
N THR A 112 -5.42 -2.68 -9.48
CA THR A 112 -5.62 -3.99 -10.12
C THR A 112 -4.30 -4.52 -10.62
N SER A 113 -4.06 -5.81 -10.42
CA SER A 113 -2.82 -6.46 -10.84
C SER A 113 -3.11 -7.76 -11.57
N VAL A 114 -2.35 -8.01 -12.63
CA VAL A 114 -2.31 -9.28 -13.33
C VAL A 114 -0.88 -9.76 -13.42
N GLY A 115 -0.66 -11.06 -13.30
CA GLY A 115 0.69 -11.60 -13.33
C GLY A 115 0.72 -13.11 -13.42
N ALA A 116 1.92 -13.65 -13.39
CA ALA A 116 2.15 -15.08 -13.34
C ALA A 116 3.45 -15.40 -12.60
N ASN A 117 3.44 -16.51 -11.88
CA ASN A 117 4.64 -17.19 -11.43
C ASN A 117 4.91 -18.38 -12.35
N ILE A 118 6.18 -18.62 -12.66
CA ILE A 118 6.64 -19.78 -13.39
C ILE A 118 7.75 -20.42 -12.53
N ASP A 119 7.57 -21.67 -12.14
CA ASP A 119 8.58 -22.41 -11.41
C ASP A 119 8.74 -23.82 -11.97
N LYS A 120 9.92 -24.39 -11.78
CA LYS A 120 10.20 -25.76 -12.21
C LYS A 120 11.01 -26.50 -11.17
N LYS A 121 10.52 -27.67 -10.79
CA LYS A 121 11.23 -28.55 -9.88
C LYS A 121 12.20 -29.46 -10.63
N PHE A 122 13.47 -29.46 -10.19
CA PHE A 122 14.52 -30.39 -10.59
C PHE A 122 14.92 -31.24 -9.37
N ASP A 123 14.70 -32.54 -9.45
CA ASP A 123 15.03 -33.47 -8.38
C ASP A 123 16.41 -34.10 -8.59
N PHE A 124 17.26 -34.04 -7.56
CA PHE A 124 18.55 -34.67 -7.48
C PHE A 124 18.52 -35.58 -6.21
N LYS A 125 19.24 -36.72 -6.21
CA LYS A 125 19.21 -37.77 -5.17
C LYS A 125 18.64 -37.39 -3.78
N ASN A 126 19.15 -36.34 -3.12
CA ASN A 126 18.73 -35.86 -1.80
C ASN A 126 18.45 -34.36 -1.77
N LYS A 127 18.21 -33.74 -2.91
CA LYS A 127 17.99 -32.28 -3.03
C LYS A 127 17.02 -32.00 -4.16
N SER A 128 16.23 -30.97 -3.99
CA SER A 128 15.42 -30.40 -5.07
C SER A 128 15.81 -28.94 -5.28
N PHE A 129 15.95 -28.55 -6.53
CA PHE A 129 16.22 -27.17 -6.95
C PHE A 129 14.99 -26.63 -7.67
N LEU A 130 14.44 -25.52 -7.18
CA LEU A 130 13.24 -24.89 -7.71
C LEU A 130 13.53 -23.44 -8.12
N PRO A 131 14.03 -23.20 -9.34
CA PRO A 131 14.08 -21.84 -9.88
C PRO A 131 12.67 -21.34 -10.16
N TYR A 132 12.46 -20.04 -9.93
CA TYR A 132 11.20 -19.38 -10.22
C TYR A 132 11.41 -18.01 -10.87
N PHE A 133 10.40 -17.59 -11.60
CA PHE A 133 10.27 -16.25 -12.18
C PHE A 133 8.86 -15.71 -11.90
N ASP A 134 8.77 -14.50 -11.38
CA ASP A 134 7.53 -13.76 -11.20
C ASP A 134 7.46 -12.56 -12.13
N PHE A 135 6.29 -12.34 -12.67
CA PHE A 135 5.94 -11.13 -13.41
C PHE A 135 4.58 -10.62 -12.93
N ILE A 136 4.50 -9.34 -12.59
CA ILE A 136 3.26 -8.67 -12.17
C ILE A 136 3.21 -7.32 -12.86
N TYR A 137 2.11 -7.06 -13.54
CA TYR A 137 1.72 -5.75 -14.02
C TYR A 137 0.58 -5.22 -13.15
N SER A 138 0.70 -3.97 -12.68
CA SER A 138 -0.31 -3.32 -11.85
C SER A 138 -0.74 -2.00 -12.49
N ALA A 139 -2.05 -1.74 -12.44
CA ALA A 139 -2.66 -0.49 -12.82
C ALA A 139 -3.27 0.15 -11.55
N ASP A 140 -2.78 1.34 -11.20
CA ASP A 140 -3.33 2.16 -10.13
C ASP A 140 -4.44 3.05 -10.70
N MET A 141 -5.67 2.79 -10.26
CA MET A 141 -6.88 3.53 -10.62
C MET A 141 -7.40 4.33 -9.43
N SER A 142 -6.54 4.62 -8.46
CA SER A 142 -6.89 5.40 -7.27
C SER A 142 -7.33 6.82 -7.67
N PRO A 143 -8.39 7.35 -7.06
CA PRO A 143 -8.83 8.71 -7.34
C PRO A 143 -7.78 9.73 -6.87
N SER A 144 -7.65 10.84 -7.58
CA SER A 144 -6.83 11.96 -7.13
C SER A 144 -7.36 12.51 -5.80
N THR A 145 -6.46 12.85 -4.90
CA THR A 145 -6.82 13.42 -3.60
C THR A 145 -6.51 14.90 -3.53
N LYS A 146 -7.29 15.62 -2.70
CA LYS A 146 -7.11 17.04 -2.45
C LYS A 146 -6.93 17.30 -0.97
N GLN A 147 -5.93 18.09 -0.61
CA GLN A 147 -5.76 18.59 0.74
C GLN A 147 -6.13 20.07 0.80
N LYS A 148 -7.17 20.40 1.55
CA LYS A 148 -7.58 21.78 1.81
C LYS A 148 -6.92 22.28 3.10
N PHE A 149 -6.39 23.49 3.04
CA PHE A 149 -5.79 24.13 4.23
C PHE A 149 -5.99 25.65 4.19
N SER A 150 -5.76 26.30 5.31
CA SER A 150 -5.83 27.75 5.46
C SER A 150 -4.80 28.22 6.50
N TYR A 151 -4.44 29.49 6.49
CA TYR A 151 -3.79 30.07 7.67
C TYR A 151 -4.78 30.10 8.83
N ALA A 152 -4.35 29.72 10.00
CA ALA A 152 -5.19 29.74 11.21
C ALA A 152 -5.62 31.17 11.59
N SER A 153 -4.81 32.18 11.20
CA SER A 153 -5.01 33.59 11.54
C SER A 153 -5.90 34.36 10.52
N SER A 154 -5.82 34.04 9.21
CA SER A 154 -6.54 34.82 8.18
C SER A 154 -7.77 34.11 7.62
N GLY A 155 -7.80 32.77 7.68
CA GLY A 155 -8.90 31.99 7.11
C GLY A 155 -8.89 31.88 5.56
N ASP A 156 -7.85 32.39 4.89
CA ASP A 156 -7.66 32.21 3.45
C ASP A 156 -7.52 30.73 3.11
N LYS A 157 -8.26 30.27 2.11
CA LYS A 157 -8.37 28.85 1.76
C LYS A 157 -7.48 28.49 0.58
N TYR A 158 -6.72 27.44 0.72
CA TYR A 158 -5.85 26.88 -0.29
C TYR A 158 -6.19 25.41 -0.53
N THR A 159 -5.85 24.89 -1.70
CA THR A 159 -6.03 23.49 -2.04
C THR A 159 -4.74 22.99 -2.70
N LEU A 160 -4.20 21.89 -2.19
CA LEU A 160 -3.16 21.11 -2.85
C LEU A 160 -3.82 19.93 -3.53
N ASP A 161 -3.62 19.81 -4.82
CA ASP A 161 -4.02 18.64 -5.60
C ASP A 161 -2.86 17.65 -5.58
N ASN A 162 -3.09 16.45 -5.03
CA ASN A 162 -2.16 15.36 -5.15
C ASN A 162 -2.53 14.57 -6.42
N ILE A 163 -1.76 14.76 -7.47
CA ILE A 163 -1.91 14.04 -8.73
C ILE A 163 -1.10 12.76 -8.62
N ASN A 164 -1.77 11.61 -8.69
CA ASN A 164 -1.08 10.34 -8.85
C ASN A 164 -0.53 10.27 -10.29
N ASN A 165 0.79 10.37 -10.43
CA ASN A 165 1.46 10.37 -11.73
C ASN A 165 1.85 8.97 -12.21
N GLU A 166 1.96 8.00 -11.29
CA GLU A 166 2.35 6.63 -11.61
C GLU A 166 1.12 5.73 -11.60
N THR A 167 0.47 5.64 -12.74
CA THR A 167 -0.73 4.80 -12.91
C THR A 167 -0.42 3.35 -13.27
N HIS A 168 0.82 3.02 -13.62
CA HIS A 168 1.22 1.70 -14.06
C HIS A 168 2.57 1.30 -13.47
N SER A 169 2.70 0.04 -13.06
CA SER A 169 3.97 -0.51 -12.61
C SER A 169 4.15 -1.95 -13.09
N ILE A 170 5.42 -2.34 -13.28
CA ILE A 170 5.83 -3.70 -13.57
C ILE A 170 6.78 -4.15 -12.49
N HIS A 171 6.47 -5.29 -11.87
CA HIS A 171 7.35 -5.96 -10.93
C HIS A 171 7.79 -7.30 -11.51
N THR A 172 9.09 -7.56 -11.49
CA THR A 172 9.67 -8.85 -11.88
C THR A 172 10.63 -9.33 -10.81
N SER A 173 10.58 -10.61 -10.49
CA SER A 173 11.58 -11.24 -9.64
C SER A 173 12.04 -12.58 -10.19
N ILE A 174 13.28 -12.93 -9.92
CA ILE A 174 13.88 -14.23 -10.23
C ILE A 174 14.57 -14.74 -8.98
N GLY A 175 14.42 -16.03 -8.70
CA GLY A 175 15.02 -16.65 -7.56
C GLY A 175 15.03 -18.17 -7.67
N PHE A 176 15.46 -18.83 -6.60
CA PHE A 176 15.40 -20.28 -6.48
C PHE A 176 15.31 -20.73 -5.03
N ASP A 177 14.67 -21.88 -4.80
CA ASP A 177 14.70 -22.60 -3.55
C ASP A 177 15.56 -23.85 -3.68
N LEU A 178 16.31 -24.16 -2.65
CA LEU A 178 17.08 -25.40 -2.53
C LEU A 178 16.54 -26.19 -1.32
N ILE A 179 15.88 -27.30 -1.59
CA ILE A 179 15.34 -28.19 -0.55
C ILE A 179 16.31 -29.35 -0.37
N THR A 180 16.74 -29.61 0.86
CA THR A 180 17.58 -30.73 1.25
C THR A 180 16.81 -31.59 2.24
N ASP A 181 16.80 -32.92 2.02
CA ASP A 181 16.23 -33.90 2.94
C ASP A 181 17.08 -34.03 4.22
#